data_7e33758e9857a9f5744ce93796c253c2
#
_entry.id   7e33758e9857a9f5744ce93796c253c2
#
_cell.length_a   1.000
_cell.length_b   1.000
_cell.length_c   1.000
_cell.angle_alpha   90.00
_cell.angle_beta   90.00
_cell.angle_gamma   90.00
#
_symmetry.space_group_name_H-M   'P 1'
#
loop_
_entity.id
_entity.type
_entity.pdbx_description
1 polymer ?
#
loop_
_entity_poly.entity_id
_entity_poly.type
_entity_poly.pdbx_seq_one_letter_code
_entity_poly.pdbx_strand_id
1 'polypeptide(L)'
;LIKDLEEYFAKEKGFKLNTSAGYLTMLASLLKDLHKRHIIDIYPFIAHSIRWDVGTPRYITREEVNKIAALSDNELQGHEQVSRDMFLFSCYTGLSYTDVYHLTAEHIIHESGMNWIRKARIKTGNLCHIPLLPEASAIIERYRGIHTRAFRHEPPRGYLLPIPGCDTVNIH
;
A
#
# COMPACT_ATOMS: atom_id res chain seq x y z
N LEU A 1 -26.19 -24.92 -1.19
CA LEU A 1 -26.14 -23.58 -1.79
C LEU A 1 -24.79 -22.91 -1.58
N ILE A 2 -24.34 -22.58 -0.33
CA ILE A 2 -23.04 -21.89 -0.15
C ILE A 2 -21.86 -22.80 -0.55
N LYS A 3 -21.89 -24.08 -0.17
CA LYS A 3 -20.88 -25.06 -0.59
C LYS A 3 -20.84 -25.22 -2.12
N ASP A 4 -21.97 -25.23 -2.79
CA ASP A 4 -22.05 -25.35 -4.24
C ASP A 4 -21.44 -24.11 -4.93
N LEU A 5 -21.61 -22.93 -4.31
CA LEU A 5 -21.00 -21.71 -4.77
C LEU A 5 -19.45 -21.71 -4.57
N GLU A 6 -18.97 -22.24 -3.44
CA GLU A 6 -17.53 -22.43 -3.22
C GLU A 6 -16.93 -23.40 -4.27
N GLU A 7 -17.63 -24.49 -4.54
CA GLU A 7 -17.23 -25.46 -5.55
C GLU A 7 -17.21 -24.85 -6.96
N TYR A 8 -18.21 -24.07 -7.31
CA TYR A 8 -18.26 -23.32 -8.56
C TYR A 8 -17.08 -22.33 -8.68
N PHE A 9 -16.77 -21.58 -7.62
CA PHE A 9 -15.62 -20.67 -7.63
C PHE A 9 -14.30 -21.40 -7.84
N ALA A 10 -14.14 -22.57 -7.20
CA ALA A 10 -12.93 -23.36 -7.31
C ALA A 10 -12.80 -24.05 -8.68
N LYS A 11 -13.85 -24.74 -9.13
CA LYS A 11 -13.81 -25.59 -10.34
C LYS A 11 -14.03 -24.82 -11.63
N GLU A 12 -15.06 -23.98 -11.69
CA GLU A 12 -15.45 -23.31 -12.92
C GLU A 12 -14.73 -21.96 -13.11
N LYS A 13 -14.47 -21.23 -12.01
CA LYS A 13 -13.79 -19.94 -12.08
C LYS A 13 -12.27 -20.01 -11.81
N GLY A 14 -11.78 -21.13 -11.27
CA GLY A 14 -10.37 -21.30 -10.91
C GLY A 14 -9.88 -20.31 -9.85
N PHE A 15 -10.78 -19.81 -9.00
CA PHE A 15 -10.41 -18.82 -7.99
C PHE A 15 -9.57 -19.46 -6.87
N LYS A 16 -8.55 -18.75 -6.42
CA LYS A 16 -7.82 -19.13 -5.20
C LYS A 16 -8.71 -18.94 -3.97
N LEU A 17 -8.41 -19.69 -2.89
CA LEU A 17 -9.21 -19.71 -1.67
C LEU A 17 -9.54 -18.30 -1.14
N ASN A 18 -8.55 -17.42 -1.02
CA ASN A 18 -8.77 -16.06 -0.51
C ASN A 18 -9.62 -15.19 -1.46
N THR A 19 -9.55 -15.40 -2.76
CA THR A 19 -10.42 -14.71 -3.73
C THR A 19 -11.87 -15.14 -3.53
N SER A 20 -12.12 -16.45 -3.42
CA SER A 20 -13.45 -17.01 -3.13
C SER A 20 -13.97 -16.51 -1.78
N ALA A 21 -13.12 -16.53 -0.75
CA ALA A 21 -13.46 -16.04 0.59
C ALA A 21 -13.87 -14.54 0.57
N GLY A 22 -13.19 -13.72 -0.23
CA GLY A 22 -13.54 -12.31 -0.42
C GLY A 22 -14.95 -12.14 -0.98
N TYR A 23 -15.28 -12.84 -2.07
CA TYR A 23 -16.63 -12.80 -2.65
C TYR A 23 -17.71 -13.33 -1.69
N LEU A 24 -17.41 -14.42 -0.99
CA LEU A 24 -18.33 -14.96 0.00
C LEU A 24 -18.56 -14.01 1.17
N THR A 25 -17.53 -13.29 1.61
CA THR A 25 -17.64 -12.28 2.68
C THR A 25 -18.54 -11.12 2.25
N MET A 26 -18.40 -10.64 1.02
CA MET A 26 -19.27 -9.60 0.46
C MET A 26 -20.73 -10.09 0.41
N LEU A 27 -20.95 -11.30 -0.11
CA LEU A 27 -22.28 -11.91 -0.19
C LEU A 27 -22.89 -12.11 1.21
N ALA A 28 -22.09 -12.61 2.15
CA ALA A 28 -22.53 -12.81 3.55
C ALA A 28 -22.94 -11.48 4.19
N SER A 29 -22.20 -10.40 3.94
CA SER A 29 -22.53 -9.07 4.44
C SER A 29 -23.85 -8.57 3.89
N LEU A 30 -24.06 -8.70 2.57
CA LEU A 30 -25.30 -8.30 1.91
C LEU A 30 -26.51 -9.11 2.45
N LEU A 31 -26.40 -10.44 2.50
CA LEU A 31 -27.48 -11.28 2.97
C LEU A 31 -27.78 -11.06 4.46
N LYS A 32 -26.76 -10.73 5.25
CA LYS A 32 -26.94 -10.36 6.66
C LYS A 32 -27.76 -9.06 6.82
N ASP A 33 -27.51 -8.07 5.97
CA ASP A 33 -28.31 -6.82 5.95
C ASP A 33 -29.73 -7.08 5.51
N LEU A 34 -29.95 -7.87 4.46
CA LEU A 34 -31.28 -8.27 3.99
C LEU A 34 -32.08 -9.03 5.07
N HIS A 35 -31.41 -9.93 5.79
CA HIS A 35 -32.02 -10.66 6.90
C HIS A 35 -32.39 -9.72 8.06
N LYS A 36 -31.52 -8.77 8.43
CA LYS A 36 -31.84 -7.75 9.45
C LYS A 36 -33.03 -6.87 9.09
N ARG A 37 -33.24 -6.62 7.81
CA ARG A 37 -34.38 -5.84 7.29
C ARG A 37 -35.62 -6.69 7.09
N HIS A 38 -35.62 -7.96 7.48
CA HIS A 38 -36.75 -8.92 7.28
C HIS A 38 -37.14 -9.09 5.80
N ILE A 39 -36.21 -8.88 4.85
CA ILE A 39 -36.43 -9.13 3.43
C ILE A 39 -36.25 -10.60 3.10
N ILE A 40 -35.36 -11.28 3.82
CA ILE A 40 -35.18 -12.73 3.79
C ILE A 40 -35.37 -13.31 5.19
N ASP A 41 -36.03 -14.45 5.28
CA ASP A 41 -36.33 -15.08 6.57
C ASP A 41 -35.14 -15.84 7.14
N ILE A 42 -34.30 -16.42 6.27
CA ILE A 42 -33.18 -17.30 6.67
C ILE A 42 -31.87 -16.70 6.20
N TYR A 43 -30.93 -16.56 7.13
CA TYR A 43 -29.54 -16.17 6.78
C TYR A 43 -28.73 -17.40 6.37
N PRO A 44 -28.35 -17.54 5.09
CA PRO A 44 -27.74 -18.78 4.58
C PRO A 44 -26.36 -19.11 5.16
N PHE A 45 -25.66 -18.14 5.74
CA PHE A 45 -24.33 -18.34 6.34
C PHE A 45 -24.38 -18.67 7.84
N ILE A 46 -25.56 -18.90 8.44
CA ILE A 46 -25.68 -19.14 9.89
C ILE A 46 -24.83 -20.30 10.38
N ALA A 47 -24.69 -21.35 9.57
CA ALA A 47 -23.90 -22.53 9.85
C ALA A 47 -22.67 -22.71 8.97
N HIS A 48 -22.27 -21.64 8.25
CA HIS A 48 -21.15 -21.69 7.32
C HIS A 48 -20.06 -20.72 7.73
N SER A 49 -18.85 -21.21 7.96
CA SER A 49 -17.67 -20.39 8.21
C SER A 49 -16.83 -20.23 6.95
N ILE A 50 -16.58 -18.99 6.55
CA ILE A 50 -15.72 -18.67 5.42
C ILE A 50 -14.26 -18.92 5.82
N ARG A 51 -13.56 -19.77 5.07
CA ARG A 51 -12.16 -20.12 5.32
C ARG A 51 -11.24 -19.16 4.59
N TRP A 52 -10.21 -18.71 5.28
CA TRP A 52 -9.14 -17.91 4.73
C TRP A 52 -7.82 -18.66 4.84
N ASP A 53 -7.01 -18.59 3.80
CA ASP A 53 -5.61 -19.01 3.86
C ASP A 53 -4.78 -17.86 4.41
N VAL A 54 -4.28 -18.02 5.62
CA VAL A 54 -3.33 -17.10 6.24
C VAL A 54 -1.94 -17.55 5.81
N GLY A 55 -1.58 -17.23 4.57
CA GLY A 55 -0.25 -17.53 4.05
C GLY A 55 0.87 -16.97 4.95
N THR A 56 2.05 -17.58 4.89
CA THR A 56 3.24 -17.05 5.58
C THR A 56 3.56 -15.65 5.01
N PRO A 57 3.57 -14.61 5.83
CA PRO A 57 3.93 -13.28 5.37
C PRO A 57 5.34 -13.28 4.79
N ARG A 58 5.52 -12.78 3.57
CA ARG A 58 6.83 -12.51 3.03
C ARG A 58 7.28 -11.14 3.53
N TYR A 59 8.47 -11.08 4.08
CA TYR A 59 9.10 -9.85 4.53
C TYR A 59 10.50 -9.75 3.94
N ILE A 60 10.99 -8.55 3.83
CA ILE A 60 12.37 -8.27 3.43
C ILE A 60 13.22 -8.12 4.69
N THR A 61 14.38 -8.74 4.71
CA THR A 61 15.33 -8.64 5.81
C THR A 61 16.14 -7.34 5.73
N ARG A 62 16.79 -6.98 6.84
CA ARG A 62 17.67 -5.80 6.85
C ARG A 62 18.85 -5.96 5.89
N GLU A 63 19.39 -7.17 5.79
CA GLU A 63 20.48 -7.50 4.85
C GLU A 63 20.04 -7.28 3.40
N GLU A 64 18.81 -7.65 3.06
CA GLU A 64 18.26 -7.43 1.70
C GLU A 64 18.01 -5.93 1.44
N VAL A 65 17.50 -5.18 2.41
CA VAL A 65 17.38 -3.72 2.31
C VAL A 65 18.75 -3.08 2.09
N ASN A 66 19.77 -3.51 2.85
CA ASN A 66 21.13 -2.99 2.69
C ASN A 66 21.74 -3.32 1.33
N LYS A 67 21.46 -4.51 0.78
CA LYS A 67 21.89 -4.87 -0.59
C LYS A 67 21.25 -3.97 -1.63
N ILE A 68 19.96 -3.69 -1.50
CA ILE A 68 19.24 -2.77 -2.40
C ILE A 68 19.80 -1.34 -2.29
N ALA A 69 20.11 -0.89 -1.06
CA ALA A 69 20.69 0.43 -0.82
C ALA A 69 22.13 0.56 -1.39
N ALA A 70 22.86 -0.56 -1.47
CA ALA A 70 24.24 -0.59 -1.99
C ALA A 70 24.30 -0.62 -3.53
N LEU A 71 23.18 -0.80 -4.25
CA LEU A 71 23.18 -0.74 -5.71
C LEU A 71 23.61 0.65 -6.18
N SER A 72 24.62 0.69 -7.04
CA SER A 72 25.11 1.96 -7.57
C SER A 72 24.16 2.52 -8.63
N ASP A 73 24.17 3.85 -8.78
CA ASP A 73 23.33 4.51 -9.78
C ASP A 73 23.72 4.13 -11.23
N ASN A 74 24.95 3.71 -11.43
CA ASN A 74 25.44 3.25 -12.75
C ASN A 74 24.90 1.86 -13.14
N GLU A 75 24.42 1.08 -12.17
CA GLU A 75 23.83 -0.24 -12.41
C GLU A 75 22.33 -0.14 -12.73
N LEU A 76 21.73 1.03 -12.55
CA LEU A 76 20.29 1.24 -12.64
C LEU A 76 19.97 2.30 -13.71
N GLN A 77 18.89 2.06 -14.45
CA GLN A 77 18.32 3.10 -15.31
C GLN A 77 17.58 4.15 -14.45
N GLY A 78 17.39 5.37 -14.96
CA GLY A 78 16.86 6.48 -14.18
C GLY A 78 15.55 6.20 -13.45
N HIS A 79 14.61 5.47 -14.05
CA HIS A 79 13.36 5.09 -13.41
C HIS A 79 13.54 4.01 -12.33
N GLU A 80 14.56 3.14 -12.47
CA GLU A 80 14.89 2.13 -11.46
C GLU A 80 15.55 2.76 -10.24
N GLN A 81 16.39 3.79 -10.43
CA GLN A 81 16.98 4.56 -9.34
C GLN A 81 15.87 5.18 -8.48
N VAL A 82 14.90 5.83 -9.12
CA VAL A 82 13.75 6.41 -8.41
C VAL A 82 12.93 5.34 -7.69
N SER A 83 12.67 4.21 -8.34
CA SER A 83 11.93 3.10 -7.74
C SER A 83 12.65 2.51 -6.53
N ARG A 84 13.99 2.31 -6.62
CA ARG A 84 14.83 1.90 -5.50
C ARG A 84 14.72 2.88 -4.33
N ASP A 85 14.93 4.16 -4.60
CA ASP A 85 14.96 5.19 -3.56
C ASP A 85 13.59 5.35 -2.88
N MET A 86 12.49 5.26 -3.64
CA MET A 86 11.14 5.28 -3.08
C MET A 86 10.84 4.05 -2.22
N PHE A 87 11.29 2.87 -2.66
CA PHE A 87 11.19 1.65 -1.87
C PHE A 87 11.96 1.77 -0.55
N LEU A 88 13.21 2.22 -0.61
CA LEU A 88 14.06 2.45 0.56
C LEU A 88 13.43 3.49 1.50
N PHE A 89 12.92 4.60 0.96
CA PHE A 89 12.23 5.60 1.75
C PHE A 89 11.04 5.02 2.50
N SER A 90 10.24 4.17 1.84
CA SER A 90 9.14 3.46 2.49
C SER A 90 9.63 2.51 3.59
N CYS A 91 10.74 1.81 3.38
CA CYS A 91 11.36 0.96 4.39
C CYS A 91 11.83 1.75 5.63
N TYR A 92 12.42 2.92 5.43
CA TYR A 92 12.94 3.76 6.52
C TYR A 92 11.85 4.53 7.29
N THR A 93 10.70 4.79 6.65
CA THR A 93 9.63 5.59 7.25
C THR A 93 8.39 4.79 7.64
N GLY A 94 8.22 3.58 7.09
CA GLY A 94 7.00 2.78 7.27
C GLY A 94 5.76 3.40 6.60
N LEU A 95 5.95 4.39 5.72
CA LEU A 95 4.86 4.98 4.94
C LEU A 95 4.47 4.08 3.78
N SER A 96 3.17 4.02 3.50
CA SER A 96 2.67 3.34 2.31
C SER A 96 3.03 4.13 1.04
N TYR A 97 3.01 3.46 -0.13
CA TYR A 97 3.21 4.13 -1.42
C TYR A 97 2.33 5.39 -1.56
N THR A 98 1.04 5.29 -1.26
CA THR A 98 0.11 6.41 -1.36
C THR A 98 0.46 7.56 -0.41
N ASP A 99 0.91 7.25 0.81
CA ASP A 99 1.34 8.26 1.78
C ASP A 99 2.62 8.96 1.33
N VAL A 100 3.59 8.20 0.77
CA VAL A 100 4.85 8.74 0.22
C VAL A 100 4.57 9.60 -1.02
N TYR A 101 3.68 9.14 -1.91
CA TYR A 101 3.27 9.90 -3.10
C TYR A 101 2.73 11.29 -2.77
N HIS A 102 1.92 11.41 -1.71
CA HIS A 102 1.33 12.67 -1.26
C HIS A 102 2.16 13.38 -0.17
N LEU A 103 3.45 13.08 -0.06
CA LEU A 103 4.32 13.75 0.90
C LEU A 103 4.75 15.11 0.37
N THR A 104 4.51 16.17 1.17
CA THR A 104 4.88 17.55 0.84
C THR A 104 5.84 18.12 1.87
N ALA A 105 6.45 19.25 1.59
CA ALA A 105 7.34 19.96 2.52
C ALA A 105 6.64 20.32 3.85
N GLU A 106 5.35 20.62 3.82
CA GLU A 106 4.54 20.95 4.99
C GLU A 106 4.42 19.79 6.00
N HIS A 107 4.64 18.55 5.54
CA HIS A 107 4.65 17.38 6.41
C HIS A 107 5.96 17.20 7.17
N ILE A 108 7.03 17.94 6.81
CA ILE A 108 8.31 17.89 7.51
C ILE A 108 8.34 18.98 8.56
N ILE A 109 8.42 18.58 9.81
CA ILE A 109 8.53 19.49 10.95
C ILE A 109 9.88 19.32 11.64
N HIS A 110 10.42 20.39 12.21
CA HIS A 110 11.64 20.36 13.00
C HIS A 110 11.28 20.45 14.48
N GLU A 111 11.60 19.43 15.25
CA GLU A 111 11.29 19.35 16.66
C GLU A 111 12.44 18.67 17.41
N SER A 112 12.83 19.23 18.57
CA SER A 112 13.88 18.67 19.42
C SER A 112 15.22 18.38 18.72
N GLY A 113 15.59 19.24 17.75
CA GLY A 113 16.87 19.13 17.05
C GLY A 113 16.88 18.10 15.91
N MET A 114 15.75 17.51 15.54
CA MET A 114 15.64 16.58 14.42
C MET A 114 14.39 16.84 13.58
N ASN A 115 14.42 16.34 12.35
CA ASN A 115 13.27 16.42 11.47
C ASN A 115 12.34 15.22 11.66
N TRP A 116 11.05 15.49 11.56
CA TRP A 116 9.98 14.50 11.69
C TRP A 116 9.03 14.60 10.51
N ILE A 117 8.44 13.49 10.12
CA ILE A 117 7.29 13.45 9.22
C ILE A 117 6.04 13.44 10.08
N ARG A 118 5.21 14.49 9.95
CA ARG A 118 3.90 14.57 10.60
C ARG A 118 2.81 14.59 9.53
N LYS A 119 2.14 13.46 9.35
CA LYS A 119 1.17 13.27 8.25
C LYS A 119 0.05 12.35 8.68
N ALA A 120 -1.20 12.70 8.35
CA ALA A 120 -2.31 11.78 8.45
C ALA A 120 -2.25 10.73 7.32
N ARG A 121 -2.42 9.45 7.64
CA ARG A 121 -2.49 8.37 6.65
C ARG A 121 -3.73 8.53 5.78
N ILE A 122 -3.57 8.46 4.47
CA ILE A 122 -4.68 8.62 3.51
C ILE A 122 -5.75 7.55 3.71
N LYS A 123 -5.34 6.30 3.92
CA LYS A 123 -6.29 5.18 4.06
C LYS A 123 -7.11 5.20 5.35
N THR A 124 -6.56 5.69 6.46
CA THR A 124 -7.16 5.52 7.79
C THR A 124 -7.39 6.83 8.54
N GLY A 125 -6.83 7.95 8.06
CA GLY A 125 -6.86 9.23 8.75
C GLY A 125 -5.96 9.32 10.00
N ASN A 126 -5.32 8.24 10.42
CA ASN A 126 -4.48 8.21 11.61
C ASN A 126 -3.24 9.09 11.43
N LEU A 127 -2.99 9.99 12.38
CA LEU A 127 -1.79 10.83 12.38
C LEU A 127 -0.55 9.98 12.67
N CYS A 128 0.43 10.05 11.77
CA CYS A 128 1.76 9.48 11.96
C CYS A 128 2.72 10.58 12.38
N HIS A 129 3.61 10.25 13.32
CA HIS A 129 4.72 11.08 13.76
C HIS A 129 5.99 10.21 13.70
N ILE A 130 6.77 10.38 12.63
CA ILE A 130 7.86 9.48 12.26
C ILE A 130 9.17 10.26 12.25
N PRO A 131 10.21 9.83 13.00
CA PRO A 131 11.51 10.47 12.94
C PRO A 131 12.12 10.30 11.56
N LEU A 132 12.63 11.38 10.97
CA LEU A 132 13.27 11.34 9.67
C LEU A 132 14.74 10.92 9.86
N LEU A 133 15.00 9.63 9.64
CA LEU A 133 16.33 9.06 9.73
C LEU A 133 17.28 9.67 8.68
N PRO A 134 18.61 9.67 8.94
CA PRO A 134 19.59 10.23 8.00
C PRO A 134 19.46 9.67 6.57
N GLU A 135 19.20 8.38 6.44
CA GLU A 135 19.03 7.70 5.17
C GLU A 135 17.79 8.22 4.41
N ALA A 136 16.68 8.42 5.10
CA ALA A 136 15.47 8.98 4.51
C ALA A 136 15.65 10.47 4.17
N SER A 137 16.37 11.23 5.01
CA SER A 137 16.73 12.62 4.74
C SER A 137 17.59 12.74 3.48
N ALA A 138 18.57 11.87 3.30
CA ALA A 138 19.44 11.85 2.12
C ALA A 138 18.65 11.63 0.83
N ILE A 139 17.60 10.79 0.86
CA ILE A 139 16.71 10.58 -0.29
C ILE A 139 15.93 11.87 -0.60
N ILE A 140 15.38 12.56 0.39
CA ILE A 140 14.67 13.82 0.17
C ILE A 140 15.64 14.87 -0.46
N GLU A 141 16.84 14.98 0.08
CA GLU A 141 17.84 15.93 -0.43
C GLU A 141 18.25 15.61 -1.87
N ARG A 142 18.40 14.32 -2.22
CA ARG A 142 18.72 13.88 -3.58
C ARG A 142 17.71 14.42 -4.61
N TYR A 143 16.42 14.45 -4.24
CA TYR A 143 15.34 14.86 -5.13
C TYR A 143 14.91 16.32 -4.94
N ARG A 144 15.57 17.07 -4.08
CA ARG A 144 15.27 18.49 -3.85
C ARG A 144 15.43 19.30 -5.15
N GLY A 145 14.35 19.92 -5.59
CA GLY A 145 14.34 20.75 -6.81
C GLY A 145 14.41 19.97 -8.14
N ILE A 146 14.41 18.64 -8.09
CA ILE A 146 14.33 17.84 -9.29
C ILE A 146 12.85 17.71 -9.69
N HIS A 147 12.39 18.63 -10.51
CA HIS A 147 11.13 18.50 -11.24
C HIS A 147 11.37 17.50 -12.37
N THR A 148 11.10 16.24 -12.13
CA THR A 148 11.42 15.18 -13.09
C THR A 148 10.48 15.24 -14.28
N ARG A 149 10.98 15.70 -15.42
CA ARG A 149 10.41 15.43 -16.75
C ARG A 149 10.45 13.95 -17.15
N ALA A 150 10.98 13.08 -16.27
CA ALA A 150 11.20 11.66 -16.58
C ALA A 150 9.92 10.81 -16.56
N PHE A 151 8.84 11.31 -16.01
CA PHE A 151 7.58 10.61 -15.94
C PHE A 151 6.51 11.36 -16.74
N ARG A 152 5.68 10.63 -17.50
CA ARG A 152 4.64 11.18 -18.40
C ARG A 152 3.64 12.11 -17.72
N HIS A 153 3.59 12.12 -16.39
CA HIS A 153 2.73 12.98 -15.59
C HIS A 153 3.60 13.70 -14.56
N GLU A 154 3.62 15.02 -14.62
CA GLU A 154 4.24 15.83 -13.58
C GLU A 154 3.52 15.55 -12.25
N PRO A 155 4.26 15.22 -11.17
CA PRO A 155 3.65 15.17 -9.85
C PRO A 155 3.02 16.53 -9.55
N PRO A 156 1.87 16.59 -8.88
CA PRO A 156 1.28 17.87 -8.50
C PRO A 156 2.30 18.73 -7.77
N ARG A 157 2.27 20.04 -8.03
CA ARG A 157 3.21 20.99 -7.45
C ARG A 157 3.25 20.86 -5.92
N GLY A 158 4.44 20.76 -5.35
CA GLY A 158 4.65 20.72 -3.90
C GLY A 158 4.97 19.33 -3.31
N TYR A 159 4.95 18.27 -4.10
CA TYR A 159 5.38 16.96 -3.61
C TYR A 159 6.89 16.89 -3.45
N LEU A 160 7.34 16.21 -2.37
CA LEU A 160 8.77 16.13 -2.03
C LEU A 160 9.55 15.16 -2.92
N LEU A 161 8.88 14.13 -3.43
CA LEU A 161 9.54 12.99 -4.08
C LEU A 161 8.94 12.76 -5.47
N PRO A 162 9.77 12.48 -6.49
CA PRO A 162 9.34 12.30 -7.87
C PRO A 162 8.79 10.88 -8.09
N ILE A 163 7.70 10.55 -7.42
CA ILE A 163 7.08 9.22 -7.59
C ILE A 163 6.34 9.19 -8.92
N PRO A 164 6.55 8.16 -9.76
CA PRO A 164 5.76 7.98 -10.96
C PRO A 164 4.28 7.90 -10.60
N GLY A 165 3.47 8.77 -11.20
CA GLY A 165 2.02 8.68 -11.06
C GLY A 165 1.57 7.31 -11.55
N CYS A 166 0.91 6.57 -10.72
CA CYS A 166 0.37 5.28 -11.08
C CYS A 166 -1.08 5.45 -11.51
N ASP A 167 -1.28 5.80 -12.78
CA ASP A 167 -2.63 5.80 -13.40
C ASP A 167 -3.23 4.39 -13.52
N THR A 168 -2.44 3.37 -13.15
CA THR A 168 -2.80 1.95 -13.28
C THR A 168 -2.97 1.21 -11.96
N VAL A 169 -2.65 1.79 -10.82
CA VAL A 169 -3.03 1.20 -9.55
C VAL A 169 -4.46 1.60 -9.24
N ASN A 170 -5.39 0.71 -9.57
CA ASN A 170 -6.73 0.75 -9.03
C ASN A 170 -6.63 0.85 -7.52
N ILE A 171 -6.87 2.05 -6.99
CA ILE A 171 -7.06 2.30 -5.57
C ILE A 171 -8.45 1.74 -5.25
N HIS A 172 -8.48 0.47 -4.93
CA HIS A 172 -9.67 -0.19 -4.37
C HIS A 172 -9.51 -0.31 -2.86
#